data_0392d9aee62cbb8fc4eff2d1362c3833
#
_entry.id   0392d9aee62cbb8fc4eff2d1362c3833
#
_cell.length_a   1.000
_cell.length_b   1.000
_cell.length_c   1.000
_cell.angle_alpha   90.00
_cell.angle_beta   90.00
_cell.angle_gamma   90.00
#
_symmetry.space_group_name_H-M   'P 1'
#
loop_
_entity.id
_entity.type
_entity.pdbx_description
1 polymer ?
#
loop_
_entity_poly.entity_id
_entity_poly.type
_entity_poly.pdbx_seq_one_letter_code
_entity_poly.pdbx_strand_id
1 'polypeptide(L)'
;PSIVVGLFGYLVFLVFFGLGKSLLAGALSVSILAIPVITTTTEDAINGLPGHYLQASLGLGATRWQSIYHVLIPACIPRIMTGVILAAGRGFGEAAALLYTTGSGTDLRWNNWNLTSPTCPLNIFRPAETLSLQIWGLQINGQDPNLANLSAAILMILVLLFSIGANALSRHINKKNSGN
;
A
#
# COMPACT_ATOMS: atom_id res chain seq x y z
N PRO A 1 4.80 15.19 -5.08
CA PRO A 1 3.50 15.44 -4.45
C PRO A 1 2.46 14.43 -4.95
N SER A 2 1.69 13.84 -4.04
CA SER A 2 0.73 12.78 -4.37
C SER A 2 -0.39 13.24 -5.32
N ILE A 3 -0.73 14.52 -5.29
CA ILE A 3 -1.72 15.09 -6.20
C ILE A 3 -1.27 15.01 -7.69
N VAL A 4 0.02 15.16 -7.95
CA VAL A 4 0.58 15.03 -9.31
C VAL A 4 0.46 13.59 -9.79
N VAL A 5 0.72 12.62 -8.91
CA VAL A 5 0.52 11.19 -9.23
C VAL A 5 -0.96 10.88 -9.45
N GLY A 6 -1.86 11.52 -8.69
CA GLY A 6 -3.30 11.42 -8.92
C GLY A 6 -3.74 11.92 -10.29
N LEU A 7 -3.22 13.08 -10.72
CA LEU A 7 -3.49 13.63 -12.05
C LEU A 7 -2.88 12.75 -13.16
N PHE A 8 -1.67 12.25 -12.95
CA PHE A 8 -1.07 11.27 -13.86
C PHE A 8 -1.92 10.01 -13.97
N GLY A 9 -2.34 9.46 -12.83
CA GLY A 9 -3.24 8.30 -12.76
C GLY A 9 -4.57 8.54 -13.47
N TYR A 10 -5.15 9.74 -13.33
CA TYR A 10 -6.33 10.15 -14.07
C TYR A 10 -6.10 10.10 -15.58
N LEU A 11 -5.04 10.73 -16.07
CA LEU A 11 -4.76 10.76 -17.52
C LEU A 11 -4.47 9.38 -18.08
N VAL A 12 -3.68 8.58 -17.38
CA VAL A 12 -3.24 7.26 -17.87
C VAL A 12 -4.35 6.23 -17.68
N PHE A 13 -4.87 6.06 -16.48
CA PHE A 13 -5.79 4.95 -16.19
C PHE A 13 -7.22 5.26 -16.62
N LEU A 14 -7.72 6.48 -16.42
CA LEU A 14 -9.10 6.82 -16.75
C LEU A 14 -9.26 7.22 -18.22
N VAL A 15 -8.39 8.11 -18.72
CA VAL A 15 -8.53 8.64 -20.08
C VAL A 15 -7.92 7.70 -21.10
N PHE A 16 -6.64 7.31 -20.94
CA PHE A 16 -5.96 6.50 -21.94
C PHE A 16 -6.41 5.04 -21.94
N PHE A 17 -6.49 4.39 -20.75
CA PHE A 17 -6.96 3.00 -20.64
C PHE A 17 -8.48 2.87 -20.54
N GLY A 18 -9.24 3.94 -20.34
CA GLY A 18 -10.69 3.91 -20.29
C GLY A 18 -11.27 3.17 -19.07
N LEU A 19 -10.51 3.01 -17.98
CA LEU A 19 -10.95 2.25 -16.78
C LEU A 19 -12.07 2.96 -16.02
N GLY A 20 -12.32 4.25 -16.29
CA GLY A 20 -13.22 5.05 -15.49
C GLY A 20 -12.72 5.24 -14.04
N LYS A 21 -13.47 5.99 -13.23
CA LYS A 21 -13.22 6.09 -11.80
C LYS A 21 -13.50 4.73 -11.15
N SER A 22 -12.47 4.10 -10.60
CA SER A 22 -12.57 2.73 -10.11
C SER A 22 -11.58 2.43 -8.98
N LEU A 23 -11.90 1.43 -8.18
CA LEU A 23 -10.99 0.91 -7.16
C LEU A 23 -9.65 0.50 -7.77
N LEU A 24 -9.67 -0.11 -8.96
CA LEU A 24 -8.46 -0.54 -9.66
C LEU A 24 -7.58 0.65 -10.05
N ALA A 25 -8.15 1.71 -10.65
CA ALA A 25 -7.41 2.91 -11.03
C ALA A 25 -6.77 3.59 -9.80
N GLY A 26 -7.50 3.65 -8.69
CA GLY A 26 -6.99 4.17 -7.42
C GLY A 26 -5.85 3.31 -6.86
N ALA A 27 -6.02 2.00 -6.84
CA ALA A 27 -5.00 1.08 -6.35
C ALA A 27 -3.70 1.17 -7.18
N LEU A 28 -3.80 1.25 -8.51
CA LEU A 28 -2.64 1.46 -9.39
C LEU A 28 -1.94 2.79 -9.11
N SER A 29 -2.69 3.87 -8.91
CA SER A 29 -2.14 5.20 -8.61
C SER A 29 -1.40 5.23 -7.27
N VAL A 30 -1.97 4.62 -6.22
CA VAL A 30 -1.31 4.51 -4.91
C VAL A 30 -0.08 3.58 -4.99
N SER A 31 -0.13 2.54 -5.82
CA SER A 31 1.02 1.65 -6.04
C SER A 31 2.23 2.40 -6.60
N ILE A 32 2.03 3.37 -7.50
CA ILE A 32 3.11 4.24 -8.01
C ILE A 32 3.81 4.99 -6.86
N LEU A 33 3.07 5.42 -5.84
CA LEU A 33 3.63 6.07 -4.65
C LEU A 33 4.34 5.09 -3.71
N ALA A 34 3.87 3.84 -3.65
CA ALA A 34 4.41 2.82 -2.77
C ALA A 34 5.73 2.22 -3.30
N ILE A 35 5.87 2.06 -4.61
CA ILE A 35 7.04 1.44 -5.26
C ILE A 35 8.37 2.09 -4.83
N PRO A 36 8.56 3.43 -4.89
CA PRO A 36 9.82 4.04 -4.48
C PRO A 36 10.18 3.76 -3.02
N VAL A 37 9.19 3.79 -2.12
CA VAL A 37 9.40 3.53 -0.69
C VAL A 37 9.88 2.09 -0.47
N ILE A 38 9.23 1.11 -1.11
CA ILE A 38 9.63 -0.29 -0.99
C ILE A 38 10.99 -0.53 -1.63
N THR A 39 11.27 0.11 -2.78
CA THR A 39 12.54 -0.03 -3.48
C THR A 39 13.71 0.51 -2.64
N THR A 40 13.59 1.75 -2.14
CA THR A 40 14.66 2.36 -1.33
C THR A 40 14.90 1.59 -0.02
N THR A 41 13.84 1.17 0.67
CA THR A 41 13.99 0.37 1.90
C THR A 41 14.59 -1.01 1.63
N THR A 42 14.30 -1.60 0.46
CA THR A 42 14.91 -2.88 0.06
C THR A 42 16.39 -2.70 -0.28
N GLU A 43 16.73 -1.64 -1.01
CA GLU A 43 18.12 -1.29 -1.33
C GLU A 43 18.93 -1.05 -0.06
N ASP A 44 18.42 -0.25 0.88
CA ASP A 44 19.03 0.02 2.17
C ASP A 44 19.20 -1.26 3.01
N ALA A 45 18.22 -2.17 2.92
CA ALA A 45 18.28 -3.45 3.61
C ALA A 45 19.43 -4.33 3.08
N ILE A 46 19.61 -4.39 1.77
CA ILE A 46 20.66 -5.18 1.12
C ILE A 46 22.04 -4.55 1.35
N ASN A 47 22.16 -3.23 1.15
CA ASN A 47 23.42 -2.51 1.37
C ASN A 47 23.86 -2.51 2.84
N GLY A 48 22.93 -2.61 3.77
CA GLY A 48 23.20 -2.72 5.20
C GLY A 48 23.61 -4.11 5.67
N LEU A 49 23.64 -5.13 4.80
CA LEU A 49 24.17 -6.44 5.15
C LEU A 49 25.70 -6.41 5.21
N PRO A 50 26.32 -7.09 6.20
CA PRO A 50 27.77 -7.24 6.22
C PRO A 50 28.27 -7.96 4.96
N GLY A 51 29.36 -7.46 4.35
CA GLY A 51 29.89 -7.97 3.08
C GLY A 51 30.30 -9.45 3.11
N HIS A 52 30.56 -10.00 4.30
CA HIS A 52 30.96 -11.41 4.45
C HIS A 52 29.82 -12.38 4.02
N TYR A 53 28.54 -12.00 4.04
CA TYR A 53 27.47 -12.84 3.53
C TYR A 53 27.64 -13.15 2.04
N LEU A 54 27.93 -12.13 1.24
CA LEU A 54 28.17 -12.29 -0.19
C LEU A 54 29.49 -13.04 -0.45
N GLN A 55 30.57 -12.67 0.26
CA GLN A 55 31.89 -13.28 0.08
C GLN A 55 31.87 -14.76 0.43
N ALA A 56 31.25 -15.15 1.55
CA ALA A 56 31.11 -16.54 1.96
C ALA A 56 30.34 -17.37 0.93
N SER A 57 29.24 -16.86 0.42
CA SER A 57 28.45 -17.55 -0.60
C SER A 57 29.23 -17.75 -1.90
N LEU A 58 29.94 -16.72 -2.37
CA LEU A 58 30.79 -16.82 -3.56
C LEU A 58 31.98 -17.76 -3.33
N GLY A 59 32.57 -17.78 -2.12
CA GLY A 59 33.65 -18.69 -1.74
C GLY A 59 33.25 -20.16 -1.75
N LEU A 60 31.96 -20.46 -1.52
CA LEU A 60 31.39 -21.80 -1.65
C LEU A 60 31.05 -22.17 -3.10
N GLY A 61 31.39 -21.31 -4.09
CA GLY A 61 31.18 -21.57 -5.51
C GLY A 61 29.77 -21.16 -6.02
N ALA A 62 28.98 -20.45 -5.21
CA ALA A 62 27.70 -19.95 -5.68
C ALA A 62 27.87 -18.83 -6.72
N THR A 63 26.98 -18.76 -7.69
CA THR A 63 26.89 -17.63 -8.62
C THR A 63 26.30 -16.40 -7.91
N ARG A 64 26.52 -15.19 -8.47
CA ARG A 64 25.92 -13.95 -7.92
C ARG A 64 24.41 -14.04 -7.78
N TRP A 65 23.71 -14.62 -8.75
CA TRP A 65 22.25 -14.81 -8.69
C TRP A 65 21.83 -15.76 -7.57
N GLN A 66 22.55 -16.88 -7.41
CA GLN A 66 22.30 -17.80 -6.30
C GLN A 66 22.52 -17.12 -4.95
N SER A 67 23.58 -16.33 -4.81
CA SER A 67 23.85 -15.57 -3.58
C SER A 67 22.73 -14.56 -3.27
N ILE A 68 22.20 -13.86 -4.28
CA ILE A 68 21.12 -12.90 -4.10
C ILE A 68 19.87 -13.63 -3.59
N TYR A 69 19.39 -14.65 -4.30
CA TYR A 69 18.12 -15.29 -4.00
C TYR A 69 18.15 -16.17 -2.74
N HIS A 70 19.27 -16.84 -2.46
CA HIS A 70 19.34 -17.82 -1.37
C HIS A 70 19.98 -17.28 -0.10
N VAL A 71 20.74 -16.17 -0.17
CA VAL A 71 21.46 -15.62 0.99
C VAL A 71 21.01 -14.19 1.29
N LEU A 72 21.17 -13.25 0.34
CA LEU A 72 20.92 -11.83 0.61
C LEU A 72 19.45 -11.50 0.82
N ILE A 73 18.56 -11.91 -0.09
CA ILE A 73 17.12 -11.62 0.03
C ILE A 73 16.54 -12.22 1.31
N PRO A 74 16.75 -13.52 1.63
CA PRO A 74 16.25 -14.09 2.89
C PRO A 74 16.77 -13.38 4.14
N ALA A 75 18.03 -12.97 4.15
CA ALA A 75 18.62 -12.23 5.26
C ALA A 75 18.01 -10.83 5.42
N CYS A 76 17.51 -10.22 4.33
CA CYS A 76 16.90 -8.89 4.31
C CYS A 76 15.39 -8.89 4.54
N ILE A 77 14.70 -10.04 4.47
CA ILE A 77 13.24 -10.12 4.59
C ILE A 77 12.69 -9.28 5.75
N PRO A 78 13.24 -9.31 6.97
CA PRO A 78 12.71 -8.53 8.07
C PRO A 78 12.70 -7.02 7.82
N ARG A 79 13.76 -6.49 7.19
CA ARG A 79 13.87 -5.07 6.83
C ARG A 79 12.95 -4.71 5.66
N ILE A 80 12.87 -5.57 4.65
CA ILE A 80 11.96 -5.42 3.50
C ILE A 80 10.51 -5.35 4.00
N MET A 81 10.13 -6.24 4.91
CA MET A 81 8.79 -6.23 5.53
C MET A 81 8.49 -4.92 6.25
N THR A 82 9.48 -4.33 6.92
CA THR A 82 9.32 -3.01 7.53
C THR A 82 9.00 -1.95 6.47
N GLY A 83 9.68 -1.97 5.33
CA GLY A 83 9.41 -1.07 4.19
C GLY A 83 7.99 -1.24 3.63
N VAL A 84 7.54 -2.49 3.47
CA VAL A 84 6.17 -2.79 3.02
C VAL A 84 5.13 -2.26 4.02
N ILE A 85 5.36 -2.45 5.32
CA ILE A 85 4.49 -1.95 6.38
C ILE A 85 4.40 -0.42 6.36
N LEU A 86 5.53 0.28 6.18
CA LEU A 86 5.58 1.74 6.08
C LEU A 86 4.82 2.23 4.83
N ALA A 87 5.01 1.59 3.69
CA ALA A 87 4.30 1.91 2.45
C ALA A 87 2.78 1.71 2.60
N ALA A 88 2.36 0.61 3.21
CA ALA A 88 0.95 0.32 3.48
C ALA A 88 0.34 1.35 4.47
N GLY A 89 1.06 1.67 5.56
CA GLY A 89 0.64 2.69 6.53
C GLY A 89 0.41 4.05 5.89
N ARG A 90 1.29 4.46 4.96
CA ARG A 90 1.13 5.68 4.18
C ARG A 90 -0.10 5.62 3.27
N GLY A 91 -0.38 4.47 2.67
CA GLY A 91 -1.53 4.27 1.79
C GLY A 91 -2.88 4.49 2.48
N PHE A 92 -3.01 4.21 3.78
CA PHE A 92 -4.25 4.48 4.53
C PHE A 92 -4.60 5.98 4.61
N GLY A 93 -3.60 6.85 4.65
CA GLY A 93 -3.80 8.30 4.71
C GLY A 93 -3.91 8.98 3.34
N GLU A 94 -3.71 8.23 2.23
CA GLU A 94 -3.67 8.83 0.90
C GLU A 94 -5.06 9.22 0.41
N ALA A 95 -5.32 10.52 0.30
CA ALA A 95 -6.56 11.06 -0.24
C ALA A 95 -6.33 11.76 -1.60
N ALA A 96 -5.21 12.48 -1.75
CA ALA A 96 -4.98 13.35 -2.89
C ALA A 96 -4.86 12.60 -4.23
N ALA A 97 -4.16 11.47 -4.26
CA ALA A 97 -4.07 10.64 -5.45
C ALA A 97 -5.40 9.94 -5.76
N LEU A 98 -6.14 9.54 -4.73
CA LEU A 98 -7.41 8.83 -4.86
C LEU A 98 -8.55 9.72 -5.32
N LEU A 99 -8.52 11.01 -4.99
CA LEU A 99 -9.53 11.99 -5.37
C LEU A 99 -9.83 11.98 -6.88
N TYR A 100 -8.79 11.85 -7.68
CA TYR A 100 -8.90 11.88 -9.14
C TYR A 100 -9.18 10.50 -9.75
N THR A 101 -8.86 9.42 -9.06
CA THR A 101 -8.80 8.08 -9.65
C THR A 101 -9.86 7.11 -9.17
N THR A 102 -10.27 7.16 -7.89
CA THR A 102 -11.26 6.21 -7.35
C THR A 102 -12.70 6.66 -7.48
N GLY A 103 -12.95 7.97 -7.42
CA GLY A 103 -14.30 8.53 -7.35
C GLY A 103 -14.88 8.50 -5.94
N SER A 104 -16.14 8.90 -5.82
CA SER A 104 -16.93 8.84 -4.58
C SER A 104 -17.60 7.48 -4.43
N GLY A 105 -17.87 7.09 -3.19
CA GLY A 105 -18.47 5.80 -2.85
C GLY A 105 -19.81 5.55 -3.54
N THR A 106 -20.10 4.31 -3.79
CA THR A 106 -21.37 3.83 -4.33
C THR A 106 -22.11 3.00 -3.28
N ASP A 107 -23.43 2.93 -3.40
CA ASP A 107 -24.25 2.06 -2.55
C ASP A 107 -23.82 0.60 -2.70
N LEU A 108 -23.27 0.04 -1.65
CA LEU A 108 -22.89 -1.36 -1.60
C LEU A 108 -24.10 -2.21 -1.22
N ARG A 109 -24.39 -3.21 -2.03
CA ARG A 109 -25.40 -4.23 -1.70
C ARG A 109 -24.73 -5.56 -1.42
N TRP A 110 -24.58 -5.90 -0.15
CA TRP A 110 -23.96 -7.14 0.31
C TRP A 110 -24.71 -8.41 -0.15
N ASN A 111 -25.91 -8.26 -0.65
CA ASN A 111 -26.71 -9.38 -1.21
C ASN A 111 -26.47 -9.59 -2.72
N ASN A 112 -25.70 -8.70 -3.37
CA ASN A 112 -25.43 -8.79 -4.81
C ASN A 112 -23.98 -9.23 -5.07
N TRP A 113 -23.78 -10.49 -5.38
CA TRP A 113 -22.49 -11.10 -5.68
C TRP A 113 -22.15 -11.14 -7.16
N ASN A 114 -22.90 -10.44 -8.00
CA ASN A 114 -22.59 -10.35 -9.42
C ASN A 114 -21.40 -9.41 -9.65
N LEU A 115 -20.23 -9.95 -10.01
CA LEU A 115 -18.96 -9.22 -10.18
C LEU A 115 -19.04 -8.10 -11.23
N THR A 116 -19.99 -8.13 -12.15
CA THR A 116 -20.19 -7.08 -13.17
C THR A 116 -21.06 -5.93 -12.67
N SER A 117 -21.75 -6.11 -11.55
CA SER A 117 -22.62 -5.08 -10.97
C SER A 117 -21.81 -4.01 -10.23
N PRO A 118 -22.09 -2.71 -10.43
CA PRO A 118 -21.43 -1.64 -9.69
C PRO A 118 -21.74 -1.65 -8.18
N THR A 119 -22.79 -2.36 -7.75
CA THR A 119 -23.17 -2.49 -6.33
C THR A 119 -22.48 -3.68 -5.64
N CYS A 120 -21.77 -4.55 -6.38
CA CYS A 120 -21.07 -5.70 -5.81
C CYS A 120 -19.82 -5.26 -5.03
N PRO A 121 -19.63 -5.71 -3.78
CA PRO A 121 -18.45 -5.38 -2.97
C PRO A 121 -17.11 -5.79 -3.61
N LEU A 122 -17.10 -6.89 -4.36
CA LEU A 122 -15.87 -7.46 -4.96
C LEU A 122 -15.58 -6.93 -6.37
N ASN A 123 -16.41 -6.06 -6.93
CA ASN A 123 -16.15 -5.48 -8.24
C ASN A 123 -15.04 -4.42 -8.15
N ILE A 124 -13.87 -4.70 -8.71
CA ILE A 124 -12.70 -3.80 -8.73
C ILE A 124 -12.86 -2.62 -9.70
N PHE A 125 -13.78 -2.70 -10.65
CA PHE A 125 -14.06 -1.64 -11.63
C PHE A 125 -15.13 -0.64 -11.14
N ARG A 126 -15.65 -0.82 -9.94
CA ARG A 126 -16.58 0.14 -9.33
C ARG A 126 -15.83 1.32 -8.71
N PRO A 127 -16.45 2.50 -8.63
CA PRO A 127 -15.97 3.56 -7.78
C PRO A 127 -15.90 3.10 -6.32
N ALA A 128 -14.93 3.62 -5.59
CA ALA A 128 -14.76 3.30 -4.17
C ALA A 128 -14.25 4.55 -3.44
N GLU A 129 -14.63 4.66 -2.18
CA GLU A 129 -14.21 5.76 -1.33
C GLU A 129 -13.42 5.20 -0.15
N THR A 130 -12.28 5.82 0.15
CA THR A 130 -11.52 5.53 1.36
C THR A 130 -11.95 6.46 2.48
N LEU A 131 -11.72 6.07 3.74
CA LEU A 131 -12.02 6.94 4.88
C LEU A 131 -11.28 8.28 4.79
N SER A 132 -10.04 8.30 4.31
CA SER A 132 -9.27 9.53 4.10
C SER A 132 -9.92 10.44 3.06
N LEU A 133 -10.41 9.89 1.96
CA LEU A 133 -11.10 10.63 0.91
C LEU A 133 -12.47 11.13 1.39
N GLN A 134 -13.20 10.32 2.16
CA GLN A 134 -14.47 10.69 2.77
C GLN A 134 -14.32 11.86 3.76
N ILE A 135 -13.31 11.83 4.63
CA ILE A 135 -13.01 12.94 5.56
C ILE A 135 -12.78 14.23 4.77
N TRP A 136 -11.95 14.15 3.72
CA TRP A 136 -11.66 15.29 2.87
C TRP A 136 -12.93 15.84 2.19
N GLY A 137 -13.76 14.96 1.62
CA GLY A 137 -15.02 15.33 0.96
C GLY A 137 -16.02 15.98 1.90
N LEU A 138 -16.22 15.44 3.09
CA LEU A 138 -17.13 15.96 4.11
C LEU A 138 -16.68 17.35 4.62
N GLN A 139 -15.37 17.55 4.80
CA GLN A 139 -14.83 18.84 5.25
C GLN A 139 -14.97 19.93 4.19
N ILE A 140 -14.70 19.65 2.93
CA ILE A 140 -14.78 20.65 1.85
C ILE A 140 -16.23 21.00 1.53
N ASN A 141 -17.12 20.00 1.51
CA ASN A 141 -18.52 20.24 1.20
C ASN A 141 -19.33 20.79 2.37
N GLY A 142 -18.73 20.85 3.58
CA GLY A 142 -19.37 21.37 4.79
C GLY A 142 -20.65 20.63 5.21
N GLN A 143 -20.83 19.38 4.78
CA GLN A 143 -22.08 18.66 4.93
C GLN A 143 -22.34 18.18 6.35
N ASP A 144 -21.36 17.59 7.02
CA ASP A 144 -21.52 17.12 8.41
C ASP A 144 -20.15 17.03 9.13
N PRO A 145 -19.79 18.03 9.96
CA PRO A 145 -18.54 18.01 10.71
C PRO A 145 -18.45 16.86 11.70
N ASN A 146 -19.58 16.39 12.25
CA ASN A 146 -19.57 15.29 13.21
C ASN A 146 -19.22 13.97 12.53
N LEU A 147 -19.76 13.75 11.32
CA LEU A 147 -19.45 12.57 10.53
C LEU A 147 -17.98 12.57 10.07
N ALA A 148 -17.43 13.74 9.69
CA ALA A 148 -16.02 13.89 9.34
C ALA A 148 -15.11 13.54 10.53
N ASN A 149 -15.43 14.06 11.72
CA ASN A 149 -14.69 13.79 12.95
C ASN A 149 -14.78 12.30 13.36
N LEU A 150 -15.95 11.69 13.23
CA LEU A 150 -16.13 10.25 13.49
C LEU A 150 -15.30 9.42 12.53
N SER A 151 -15.34 9.72 11.23
CA SER A 151 -14.54 9.02 10.22
C SER A 151 -13.03 9.17 10.48
N ALA A 152 -12.58 10.35 10.91
CA ALA A 152 -11.19 10.59 11.29
C ALA A 152 -10.77 9.77 12.53
N ALA A 153 -11.65 9.69 13.54
CA ALA A 153 -11.40 8.88 14.73
C ALA A 153 -11.29 7.38 14.37
N ILE A 154 -12.20 6.88 13.53
CA ILE A 154 -12.16 5.49 13.04
C ILE A 154 -10.87 5.24 12.26
N LEU A 155 -10.49 6.11 11.34
CA LEU A 155 -9.25 5.99 10.56
C LEU A 155 -8.02 5.95 11.49
N MET A 156 -7.96 6.82 12.49
CA MET A 156 -6.87 6.87 13.45
C MET A 156 -6.75 5.55 14.23
N ILE A 157 -7.88 5.01 14.71
CA ILE A 157 -7.91 3.72 15.41
C ILE A 157 -7.43 2.59 14.49
N LEU A 158 -7.91 2.53 13.25
CA LEU A 158 -7.50 1.52 12.28
C LEU A 158 -6.00 1.58 11.97
N VAL A 159 -5.44 2.79 11.78
CA VAL A 159 -4.00 2.97 11.54
C VAL A 159 -3.18 2.57 12.76
N LEU A 160 -3.63 2.89 13.98
CA LEU A 160 -2.97 2.45 15.21
C LEU A 160 -2.99 0.93 15.35
N LEU A 161 -4.13 0.28 15.15
CA LEU A 161 -4.26 -1.17 15.21
C LEU A 161 -3.38 -1.85 14.15
N PHE A 162 -3.38 -1.33 12.93
CA PHE A 162 -2.51 -1.80 11.86
C PHE A 162 -1.03 -1.67 12.25
N SER A 163 -0.61 -0.51 12.77
CA SER A 163 0.78 -0.26 13.16
C SER A 163 1.23 -1.17 14.30
N ILE A 164 0.38 -1.40 15.30
CA ILE A 164 0.68 -2.33 16.41
C ILE A 164 0.79 -3.77 15.88
N GLY A 165 -0.18 -4.21 15.08
CA GLY A 165 -0.18 -5.55 14.48
C GLY A 165 1.03 -5.79 13.57
N ALA A 166 1.35 -4.83 12.72
CA ALA A 166 2.48 -4.86 11.81
C ALA A 166 3.83 -4.92 12.56
N ASN A 167 3.97 -4.12 13.63
CA ASN A 167 5.17 -4.15 14.46
C ASN A 167 5.30 -5.49 15.24
N ALA A 168 4.19 -6.04 15.71
CA ALA A 168 4.19 -7.35 16.38
C ALA A 168 4.61 -8.45 15.38
N LEU A 169 4.08 -8.43 14.16
CA LEU A 169 4.45 -9.37 13.10
C LEU A 169 5.93 -9.26 12.72
N SER A 170 6.44 -8.03 12.53
CA SER A 170 7.84 -7.77 12.23
C SER A 170 8.76 -8.31 13.33
N ARG A 171 8.42 -8.08 14.61
CA ARG A 171 9.17 -8.63 15.74
C ARG A 171 9.16 -10.16 15.76
N HIS A 172 8.03 -10.78 15.45
CA HIS A 172 7.92 -12.24 15.40
C HIS A 172 8.81 -12.86 14.31
N ILE A 173 8.82 -12.25 13.11
CA ILE A 173 9.67 -12.66 11.99
C ILE A 173 11.16 -12.49 12.34
N ASN A 174 11.53 -11.35 12.95
CA ASN A 174 12.90 -11.09 13.38
C ASN A 174 13.39 -12.11 14.40
N LYS A 175 12.54 -12.46 15.40
CA LYS A 175 12.90 -13.44 16.43
C LYS A 175 13.11 -14.84 15.85
N LYS A 176 12.33 -15.22 14.84
CA LYS A 176 12.49 -16.52 14.16
C LYS A 176 13.79 -16.61 13.35
N ASN A 177 14.21 -15.49 12.73
CA ASN A 177 15.44 -15.44 11.92
C ASN A 177 16.72 -15.27 12.77
N SER A 178 16.62 -14.75 14.00
CA SER A 178 17.76 -14.58 14.92
C SER A 178 17.98 -15.81 15.83
N GLY A 179 17.11 -16.78 15.80
CA GLY A 179 17.15 -17.99 16.64
C GLY A 179 17.67 -19.25 15.92
N ASN A 180 18.09 -19.11 14.67
CA ASN A 180 18.87 -20.08 13.91
C ASN A 180 20.22 -19.46 13.55
#